data_016dc82445a7b68ef37ec839d64350d0
#
_entry.id   016dc82445a7b68ef37ec839d64350d0
#
_cell.length_a   1.000
_cell.length_b   1.000
_cell.length_c   1.000
_cell.angle_alpha   90.00
_cell.angle_beta   90.00
_cell.angle_gamma   90.00
#
_symmetry.space_group_name_H-M   'P 1'
#
loop_
_entity.id
_entity.type
_entity.pdbx_description
1 polymer ?
#
loop_
_entity_poly.entity_id
_entity_poly.type
_entity_poly.pdbx_seq_one_letter_code
_entity_poly.pdbx_strand_id
1 'polypeptide(L)'
;MRVLLFLLLSLFMLSAFSADNLLRWHDAQHYTVQASMPLKAKRAWKLCALYPSLKDSYWLSLNYGMQEAARRYGVDLKVLEAGGYSQLATQQAQIDQCKQWGAEAILLGSXXXXXXXX
;
A
#
# COMPACT_ATOMS: atom_id res chain seq x y z
N MET A 1 6.52 32.99 -35.52
CA MET A 1 5.92 33.44 -34.26
C MET A 1 4.76 32.61 -33.77
N ARG A 2 3.94 32.08 -34.67
CA ARG A 2 2.80 31.24 -34.25
C ARG A 2 3.24 29.89 -33.69
N VAL A 3 4.37 29.37 -34.12
CA VAL A 3 4.88 28.07 -33.67
C VAL A 3 5.43 28.15 -32.24
N LEU A 4 6.01 29.33 -31.87
CA LEU A 4 6.53 29.52 -30.52
C LEU A 4 5.42 29.62 -29.48
N LEU A 5 4.26 30.16 -29.87
CA LEU A 5 3.11 30.28 -28.97
C LEU A 5 2.51 28.90 -28.65
N PHE A 6 2.47 27.98 -29.63
CA PHE A 6 1.99 26.63 -29.43
C PHE A 6 2.92 25.80 -28.56
N LEU A 7 4.23 26.04 -28.67
CA LEU A 7 5.20 25.35 -27.82
C LEU A 7 5.12 25.80 -26.36
N LEU A 8 4.80 27.07 -26.13
CA LEU A 8 4.63 27.58 -24.77
C LEU A 8 3.34 27.08 -24.12
N LEU A 9 2.28 26.87 -24.91
CA LEU A 9 1.05 26.32 -24.38
C LEU A 9 1.16 24.82 -24.06
N SER A 10 2.03 24.09 -24.75
CA SER A 10 2.19 22.65 -24.51
C SER A 10 3.00 22.36 -23.22
N LEU A 11 3.78 23.33 -22.77
CA LEU A 11 4.53 23.17 -21.52
C LEU A 11 3.69 23.37 -20.28
N PHE A 12 2.48 23.93 -20.42
CA PHE A 12 1.59 24.16 -19.27
C PHE A 12 0.65 23.01 -18.96
N MET A 13 0.69 21.95 -19.76
CA MET A 13 -0.23 20.83 -19.58
C MET A 13 0.34 19.66 -18.76
N LEU A 14 1.48 19.88 -18.10
CA LEU A 14 2.17 18.78 -17.42
C LEU A 14 2.21 18.92 -15.91
N SER A 15 1.07 19.20 -15.30
CA SER A 15 1.00 19.08 -13.83
C SER A 15 -0.42 18.81 -13.36
N ALA A 16 -1.00 17.71 -13.82
CA ALA A 16 -2.14 17.17 -13.11
C ALA A 16 -1.59 16.27 -12.02
N PHE A 17 -1.10 16.88 -10.95
CA PHE A 17 -0.83 16.15 -9.73
C PHE A 17 -2.18 15.75 -9.17
N SER A 18 -2.55 14.50 -9.39
CA SER A 18 -3.70 13.93 -8.73
C SER A 18 -3.34 13.77 -7.25
N ALA A 19 -3.71 14.74 -6.46
CA ALA A 19 -3.60 14.59 -5.01
C ALA A 19 -4.69 13.61 -4.57
N ASP A 20 -4.27 12.46 -4.08
CA ASP A 20 -5.20 11.51 -3.49
C ASP A 20 -5.78 12.11 -2.22
N ASN A 21 -7.05 12.41 -2.25
CA ASN A 21 -7.75 12.98 -1.11
C ASN A 21 -8.22 11.86 -0.19
N LEU A 22 -7.88 11.99 1.09
CA LEU A 22 -8.33 11.05 2.11
C LEU A 22 -9.53 11.63 2.81
N LEU A 23 -10.51 10.79 3.09
CA LEU A 23 -11.68 11.17 3.88
C LEU A 23 -11.38 10.83 5.35
N ARG A 24 -11.34 11.84 6.17
CA ARG A 24 -11.20 11.65 7.61
C ARG A 24 -12.57 11.79 8.26
N TRP A 25 -13.10 10.66 8.71
CA TRP A 25 -14.41 10.60 9.34
C TRP A 25 -14.31 10.97 10.82
N HIS A 26 -15.17 11.85 11.24
CA HIS A 26 -15.26 12.26 12.65
C HIS A 26 -16.42 11.57 13.35
N ASP A 27 -17.52 11.37 12.62
CA ASP A 27 -18.66 10.58 13.08
C ASP A 27 -19.43 10.09 11.84
N ALA A 28 -20.57 9.47 12.03
CA ALA A 28 -21.33 8.84 10.95
C ALA A 28 -21.80 9.83 9.88
N GLN A 29 -21.89 11.11 10.20
CA GLN A 29 -22.41 12.13 9.30
C GLN A 29 -21.38 13.21 8.91
N HIS A 30 -20.25 13.24 9.56
CA HIS A 30 -19.28 14.33 9.37
C HIS A 30 -17.92 13.80 8.97
N TYR A 31 -17.38 14.32 7.90
CA TYR A 31 -16.03 14.01 7.46
C TYR A 31 -15.35 15.27 6.92
N THR A 32 -14.04 15.24 6.91
CA THR A 32 -13.23 16.26 6.26
C THR A 32 -12.38 15.60 5.18
N VAL A 33 -12.15 16.37 4.11
CA VAL A 33 -11.26 15.92 3.03
C VAL A 33 -9.86 16.42 3.35
N GLN A 34 -8.93 15.49 3.39
CA GLN A 34 -7.54 15.82 3.70
C GLN A 34 -6.65 15.34 2.56
N ALA A 35 -5.82 16.23 2.06
CA ALA A 35 -4.87 15.87 1.02
C ALA A 35 -3.85 14.88 1.57
N SER A 36 -3.67 13.79 0.84
CA SER A 36 -2.63 12.83 1.17
C SER A 36 -1.31 13.35 0.60
N MET A 37 -0.35 13.55 1.47
CA MET A 37 1.00 13.91 1.03
C MET A 37 1.89 12.69 1.25
N PRO A 38 2.21 11.98 0.17
CA PRO A 38 3.12 10.85 0.31
C PRO A 38 4.50 11.34 0.72
N LEU A 39 4.94 10.89 1.87
CA LEU A 39 6.26 11.23 2.38
C LEU A 39 7.23 10.11 2.06
N LYS A 40 8.36 10.48 1.51
CA LYS A 40 9.40 9.49 1.29
C LYS A 40 9.93 9.01 2.64
N ALA A 41 10.17 7.71 2.73
CA ALA A 41 10.69 7.13 3.97
C ALA A 41 12.07 7.68 4.27
N LYS A 42 12.34 7.97 5.55
CA LYS A 42 13.62 8.52 5.96
C LYS A 42 14.72 7.46 5.99
N ARG A 43 14.34 6.18 6.01
CA ARG A 43 15.25 5.05 5.93
C ARG A 43 14.50 3.86 5.35
N ALA A 44 15.23 2.79 5.06
CA ALA A 44 14.62 1.58 4.49
C ALA A 44 13.97 0.76 5.60
N TRP A 45 12.76 1.20 6.02
CA TRP A 45 11.98 0.48 7.02
C TRP A 45 11.68 -0.94 6.53
N LYS A 46 11.75 -1.90 7.42
CA LYS A 46 11.42 -3.29 7.11
C LYS A 46 9.95 -3.54 7.39
N LEU A 47 9.19 -3.70 6.31
CA LEU A 47 7.74 -3.95 6.39
C LEU A 47 7.45 -5.35 5.88
N CYS A 48 6.61 -6.07 6.62
CA CYS A 48 6.23 -7.43 6.26
C CYS A 48 4.74 -7.44 5.93
N ALA A 49 4.37 -7.83 4.72
CA ALA A 49 2.98 -7.88 4.28
C ALA A 49 2.54 -9.34 4.19
N LEU A 50 1.46 -9.65 4.87
CA LEU A 50 0.90 -10.99 4.91
C LEU A 50 -0.44 -11.00 4.17
N TYR A 51 -0.57 -11.85 3.17
CA TYR A 51 -1.80 -12.00 2.39
C TYR A 51 -2.36 -13.40 2.57
N PRO A 52 -3.71 -13.55 2.57
CA PRO A 52 -4.27 -14.90 2.66
C PRO A 52 -3.99 -15.72 1.40
N SER A 53 -3.93 -15.08 0.25
CA SER A 53 -3.74 -15.79 -1.01
C SER A 53 -3.22 -14.83 -2.07
N LEU A 54 -2.45 -15.35 -3.02
CA LEU A 54 -2.09 -14.60 -4.24
C LEU A 54 -2.70 -15.25 -5.48
N LYS A 55 -3.77 -16.01 -5.30
CA LYS A 55 -4.42 -16.71 -6.42
C LYS A 55 -5.53 -15.90 -7.07
N ASP A 56 -6.13 -14.94 -6.35
CA ASP A 56 -7.18 -14.12 -6.93
C ASP A 56 -6.67 -12.74 -7.31
N SER A 57 -7.43 -12.08 -8.19
CA SER A 57 -6.99 -10.81 -8.78
C SER A 57 -6.93 -9.68 -7.78
N TYR A 58 -7.74 -9.72 -6.71
CA TYR A 58 -7.71 -8.67 -5.70
C TYR A 58 -6.34 -8.60 -5.04
N TRP A 59 -5.86 -9.74 -4.52
CA TRP A 59 -4.59 -9.77 -3.80
C TRP A 59 -3.40 -9.59 -4.73
N LEU A 60 -3.51 -10.04 -5.99
CA LEU A 60 -2.46 -9.79 -6.99
C LEU A 60 -2.33 -8.30 -7.26
N SER A 61 -3.46 -7.60 -7.42
CA SER A 61 -3.45 -6.16 -7.67
C SER A 61 -2.92 -5.40 -6.46
N LEU A 62 -3.34 -5.81 -5.25
CA LEU A 62 -2.85 -5.20 -4.02
C LEU A 62 -1.34 -5.38 -3.90
N ASN A 63 -0.86 -6.59 -4.16
CA ASN A 63 0.57 -6.87 -4.09
C ASN A 63 1.37 -6.02 -5.09
N TYR A 64 0.84 -5.87 -6.29
CA TYR A 64 1.51 -5.02 -7.29
C TYR A 64 1.66 -3.59 -6.76
N GLY A 65 0.57 -3.03 -6.22
CA GLY A 65 0.60 -1.68 -5.65
C GLY A 65 1.56 -1.57 -4.48
N MET A 66 1.59 -2.58 -3.62
CA MET A 66 2.49 -2.60 -2.45
C MET A 66 3.95 -2.63 -2.90
N GLN A 67 4.29 -3.46 -3.89
CA GLN A 67 5.65 -3.54 -4.40
C GLN A 67 6.08 -2.22 -5.05
N GLU A 68 5.18 -1.62 -5.82
CA GLU A 68 5.45 -0.32 -6.46
C GLU A 68 5.66 0.77 -5.41
N ALA A 69 4.81 0.81 -4.38
CA ALA A 69 4.93 1.80 -3.32
C ALA A 69 6.22 1.59 -2.53
N ALA A 70 6.56 0.34 -2.22
CA ALA A 70 7.80 0.05 -1.49
C ALA A 70 9.02 0.54 -2.25
N ARG A 71 9.04 0.30 -3.57
CA ARG A 71 10.13 0.77 -4.41
C ARG A 71 10.17 2.29 -4.47
N ARG A 72 9.00 2.91 -4.61
CA ARG A 72 8.91 4.38 -4.75
C ARG A 72 9.33 5.10 -3.47
N TYR A 73 8.90 4.60 -2.32
CA TYR A 73 9.16 5.27 -1.05
C TYR A 73 10.40 4.76 -0.33
N GLY A 74 11.07 3.75 -0.91
CA GLY A 74 12.34 3.29 -0.39
C GLY A 74 12.24 2.44 0.87
N VAL A 75 11.18 1.64 0.99
CA VAL A 75 11.04 0.71 2.10
C VAL A 75 11.40 -0.71 1.67
N ASP A 76 11.85 -1.51 2.62
CA ASP A 76 12.23 -2.91 2.41
C ASP A 76 10.99 -3.77 2.71
N LEU A 77 10.38 -4.31 1.67
CA LEU A 77 9.12 -5.03 1.79
C LEU A 77 9.33 -6.53 1.59
N LYS A 78 8.86 -7.30 2.56
CA LYS A 78 8.79 -8.76 2.45
C LYS A 78 7.32 -9.17 2.39
N VAL A 79 6.98 -10.01 1.42
CA VAL A 79 5.61 -10.49 1.23
C VAL A 79 5.57 -11.99 1.50
N LEU A 80 4.60 -12.40 2.33
CA LEU A 80 4.31 -13.82 2.57
C LEU A 80 2.83 -14.04 2.29
N GLU A 81 2.50 -15.18 1.66
CA GLU A 81 1.11 -15.53 1.40
C GLU A 81 0.80 -16.88 2.01
N ALA A 82 -0.41 -17.03 2.53
CA ALA A 82 -0.76 -18.18 3.34
C ALA A 82 -1.24 -19.39 2.52
N GLY A 83 -1.58 -19.18 1.26
CA GLY A 83 -2.03 -20.26 0.40
C GLY A 83 -3.54 -20.48 0.40
N GLY A 84 -4.30 -19.60 1.03
CA GLY A 84 -5.76 -19.69 1.02
C GLY A 84 -6.39 -19.07 2.25
N TYR A 85 -7.68 -18.83 2.15
CA TYR A 85 -8.43 -18.15 3.21
C TYR A 85 -8.63 -19.04 4.45
N SER A 86 -8.48 -20.35 4.29
CA SER A 86 -8.63 -21.29 5.40
C SER A 86 -7.31 -21.53 6.14
N GLN A 87 -6.23 -20.87 5.74
CA GLN A 87 -4.88 -21.15 6.26
C GLN A 87 -4.51 -20.18 7.39
N LEU A 88 -5.35 -20.12 8.43
CA LEU A 88 -5.10 -19.23 9.56
C LEU A 88 -3.81 -19.60 10.30
N ALA A 89 -3.60 -20.89 10.53
CA ALA A 89 -2.41 -21.34 11.27
C ALA A 89 -1.13 -20.97 10.50
N THR A 90 -1.17 -21.07 9.18
CA THR A 90 -0.03 -20.66 8.35
C THR A 90 0.23 -19.17 8.50
N GLN A 91 -0.82 -18.36 8.46
CA GLN A 91 -0.66 -16.90 8.58
C GLN A 91 -0.14 -16.52 9.96
N GLN A 92 -0.61 -17.20 11.01
CA GLN A 92 -0.09 -16.97 12.36
C GLN A 92 1.40 -17.30 12.47
N ALA A 93 1.81 -18.41 11.84
CA ALA A 93 3.24 -18.75 11.81
C ALA A 93 4.05 -17.74 11.02
N GLN A 94 3.46 -17.15 9.99
CA GLN A 94 4.15 -16.13 9.18
C GLN A 94 4.39 -14.85 9.97
N ILE A 95 3.56 -14.54 10.96
CA ILE A 95 3.83 -13.40 11.85
C ILE A 95 5.17 -13.61 12.56
N ASP A 96 5.44 -14.80 13.03
CA ASP A 96 6.72 -15.13 13.66
C ASP A 96 7.86 -15.04 12.64
N GLN A 97 7.64 -15.48 11.42
CA GLN A 97 8.65 -15.32 10.36
C GLN A 97 8.98 -13.86 10.11
N CYS A 98 7.97 -12.99 10.10
CA CYS A 98 8.18 -11.55 9.94
C CYS A 98 9.04 -11.01 11.09
N LYS A 99 8.74 -11.41 12.32
CA LYS A 99 9.51 -10.98 13.48
C LYS A 99 10.95 -11.44 13.39
N GLN A 100 11.18 -12.69 12.98
CA GLN A 100 12.55 -13.23 12.84
C GLN A 100 13.33 -12.52 11.74
N TRP A 101 12.65 -12.08 10.68
CA TRP A 101 13.28 -11.31 9.63
C TRP A 101 13.68 -9.90 10.10
N GLY A 102 13.08 -9.43 11.18
CA GLY A 102 13.33 -8.11 11.71
C GLY A 102 12.33 -7.07 11.26
N ALA A 103 11.10 -7.49 10.95
CA ALA A 103 10.06 -6.57 10.53
C ALA A 103 9.79 -5.52 11.61
N GLU A 104 9.68 -4.27 11.18
CA GLU A 104 9.37 -3.15 12.07
C GLU A 104 7.89 -2.82 12.05
N ALA A 105 7.16 -3.32 11.04
CA ALA A 105 5.70 -3.26 10.98
C ALA A 105 5.20 -4.43 10.17
N ILE A 106 3.99 -4.87 10.49
CA ILE A 106 3.34 -5.97 9.78
C ILE A 106 2.01 -5.44 9.21
N LEU A 107 1.82 -5.65 7.91
CA LEU A 107 0.58 -5.32 7.22
C LEU A 107 -0.19 -6.63 7.05
N LEU A 108 -1.27 -6.78 7.83
CA LEU A 108 -2.00 -8.03 7.88
C LEU A 108 -3.26 -7.94 7.01
N GLY A 109 -3.25 -8.66 5.92
CA GLY A 109 -4.41 -8.82 5.06
C GLY A 109 -5.17 -10.06 5.46
N SER A 110 -6.47 -9.92 5.65
CA SER A 110 -7.28 -11.05 6.07
C SER A 110 -8.66 -10.95 5.44
N UNK A 111 -9.02 -11.98 5.19
CA UNK A 111 -10.32 -12.11 4.59
C UNK A 111 -11.33 -12.59 5.52
N UNK A 112 -11.01 -13.07 6.43
CA UNK A 112 -11.97 -13.55 7.34
C UNK A 112 -11.87 -12.71 8.57
N UNK A 113 -12.82 -12.61 9.04
CA UNK A 113 -12.90 -11.82 10.19
C UNK A 113 -12.10 -12.28 11.32
N UNK A 114 -12.00 -13.31 11.25
CA UNK A 114 -11.30 -13.90 12.31
C UNK A 114 -9.83 -13.97 12.09
N UNK A 115 -9.69 -13.35 11.29
CA UNK A 115 -8.34 -13.52 10.96
C UNK A 115 -7.38 -13.36 12.06
N UNK A 116 -6.93 -12.87 12.16
CA UNK A 116 -5.77 -12.80 12.89
C UNK A 116 -5.93 -12.39 14.31
N UNK A 117 -6.62 -12.69 14.65
CA UNK A 117 -6.83 -12.37 16.01
C UNK A 117 -5.70 -12.77 16.84
N UNK A 118 -5.21 -12.37 16.85
CA UNK A 118 -4.04 -12.59 17.39
C UNK A 118 -3.38 -12.36 18.41
#